data_65c1878571268fa66e8fb4cb31e821c2
#
_entry.id   65c1878571268fa66e8fb4cb31e821c2
#
_cell.length_a   1.000
_cell.length_b   1.000
_cell.length_c   1.000
_cell.angle_alpha   90.00
_cell.angle_beta   90.00
_cell.angle_gamma   90.00
#
_symmetry.space_group_name_H-M   'P 1'
#
loop_
_entity.id
_entity.type
_entity.pdbx_description
1 polymer ?
#
loop_
_entity_poly.entity_id
_entity_poly.type
_entity_poly.pdbx_seq_one_letter_code
_entity_poly.pdbx_strand_id
1 'polypeptide(L)'
;MKQEETTPEQRPPARLPLWANPRIGLVVLLIALIALFTTLRPAFLNTQLTLVPMQADISVYAVVGLSQLAVLSLGHMNMAVGRMAAMSAFASGLLHDRLDAPLLVALAGGLAVGALLGALAGLVISRTGVNSFVVTLALDFALIGLVSLLYATFTDGVAFNGLPAGMSALRTDTFADYCAGDVCGPEIPLLAPIALIAVLGVGLLFRWSRVGREVLMTGANAKAAELSGIPVRWRVVQAHALSGLLAGLAGFLLSANNGSFSAGVGDGFLLPSFLAPVLGGTLLVGGAVSVLGTVLGTAITQVIYKGLNLLQFQVDELKLYIGLVLLAALSLDRLRHVLAERRGVPA
;
A
#
# COMPACT_ATOMS: atom_id res chain seq x y z
N MET A 1 -45.14 44.12 13.25
CA MET A 1 -44.28 43.88 12.05
C MET A 1 -43.45 42.63 12.34
N LYS A 2 -43.86 41.48 11.79
CA LYS A 2 -43.08 40.26 11.82
C LYS A 2 -42.09 40.33 10.65
N GLN A 3 -40.79 40.30 10.95
CA GLN A 3 -39.78 40.06 9.90
C GLN A 3 -39.83 38.58 9.52
N GLU A 4 -40.18 38.30 8.27
CA GLU A 4 -40.03 37.03 7.63
C GLU A 4 -38.54 36.75 7.43
N GLU A 5 -37.98 35.85 8.24
CA GLU A 5 -36.66 35.25 7.99
C GLU A 5 -36.77 34.40 6.72
N THR A 6 -36.26 34.95 5.62
CA THR A 6 -36.08 34.20 4.39
C THR A 6 -34.96 33.17 4.60
N THR A 7 -35.36 31.92 4.76
CA THR A 7 -34.45 30.76 4.70
C THR A 7 -33.63 30.79 3.40
N PRO A 8 -32.29 30.67 3.45
CA PRO A 8 -31.49 30.64 2.23
C PRO A 8 -31.85 29.37 1.42
N GLU A 9 -32.30 29.61 0.22
CA GLU A 9 -32.63 28.60 -0.78
C GLU A 9 -31.39 27.72 -1.02
N GLN A 10 -31.40 26.48 -0.53
CA GLN A 10 -30.33 25.51 -0.76
C GLN A 10 -30.31 25.17 -2.25
N ARG A 11 -29.45 25.84 -3.01
CA ARG A 11 -29.19 25.46 -4.41
C ARG A 11 -28.74 24.00 -4.45
N PRO A 12 -29.36 23.16 -5.32
CA PRO A 12 -28.92 21.78 -5.46
C PRO A 12 -27.43 21.74 -5.84
N PRO A 13 -26.66 20.81 -5.30
CA PRO A 13 -25.23 20.72 -5.57
C PRO A 13 -25.01 20.61 -7.09
N ALA A 14 -24.29 21.55 -7.66
CA ALA A 14 -23.93 21.55 -9.06
C ALA A 14 -23.24 20.20 -9.36
N ARG A 15 -23.78 19.43 -10.31
CA ARG A 15 -23.17 18.19 -10.78
C ARG A 15 -21.80 18.54 -11.32
N LEU A 16 -20.77 18.21 -10.58
CA LEU A 16 -19.39 18.42 -11.03
C LEU A 16 -19.20 17.70 -12.38
N PRO A 17 -18.59 18.35 -13.37
CA PRO A 17 -18.35 17.72 -14.67
C PRO A 17 -17.47 16.48 -14.48
N LEU A 18 -17.67 15.46 -15.31
CA LEU A 18 -16.98 14.14 -15.20
C LEU A 18 -15.46 14.25 -15.06
N TRP A 19 -14.84 15.26 -15.69
CA TRP A 19 -13.41 15.53 -15.59
C TRP A 19 -12.96 16.11 -14.23
N ALA A 20 -13.87 16.55 -13.38
CA ALA A 20 -13.58 16.97 -12.01
C ALA A 20 -13.46 15.79 -11.04
N ASN A 21 -13.74 14.55 -11.48
CA ASN A 21 -13.54 13.36 -10.67
C ASN A 21 -12.02 13.06 -10.56
N PRO A 22 -11.41 13.09 -9.36
CA PRO A 22 -9.96 12.91 -9.20
C PRO A 22 -9.46 11.58 -9.77
N ARG A 23 -10.29 10.54 -9.79
CA ARG A 23 -9.93 9.22 -10.35
C ARG A 23 -9.74 9.26 -11.87
N ILE A 24 -10.56 10.05 -12.59
CA ILE A 24 -10.40 10.21 -14.03
C ILE A 24 -9.09 10.93 -14.34
N GLY A 25 -8.73 11.94 -13.55
CA GLY A 25 -7.44 12.62 -13.67
C GLY A 25 -6.24 11.66 -13.52
N LEU A 26 -6.30 10.72 -12.55
CA LEU A 26 -5.25 9.72 -12.38
C LEU A 26 -5.17 8.74 -13.57
N VAL A 27 -6.30 8.30 -14.11
CA VAL A 27 -6.33 7.42 -15.28
C VAL A 27 -5.76 8.14 -16.52
N VAL A 28 -6.14 9.38 -16.74
CA VAL A 28 -5.61 10.19 -17.84
C VAL A 28 -4.10 10.39 -17.70
N LEU A 29 -3.63 10.70 -16.48
CA LEU A 29 -2.20 10.82 -16.18
C LEU A 29 -1.45 9.50 -16.45
N LEU A 30 -2.01 8.37 -16.01
CA LEU A 30 -1.41 7.05 -16.24
C LEU A 30 -1.27 6.77 -17.75
N ILE A 31 -2.33 7.00 -18.53
CA ILE A 31 -2.31 6.81 -19.99
C ILE A 31 -1.28 7.75 -20.65
N ALA A 32 -1.23 9.01 -20.22
CA ALA A 32 -0.28 9.99 -20.75
C ALA A 32 1.18 9.58 -20.45
N LEU A 33 1.47 9.06 -19.26
CA LEU A 33 2.81 8.58 -18.91
C LEU A 33 3.19 7.33 -19.71
N ILE A 34 2.28 6.37 -19.88
CA ILE A 34 2.52 5.19 -20.72
C ILE A 34 2.81 5.63 -22.16
N ALA A 35 2.02 6.53 -22.73
CA ALA A 35 2.24 7.07 -24.06
C ALA A 35 3.61 7.78 -24.16
N LEU A 36 3.95 8.62 -23.18
CA LEU A 36 5.23 9.33 -23.13
C LEU A 36 6.42 8.35 -23.13
N PHE A 37 6.43 7.37 -22.20
CA PHE A 37 7.55 6.42 -22.13
C PHE A 37 7.62 5.49 -23.35
N THR A 38 6.48 5.17 -23.97
CA THR A 38 6.44 4.39 -25.21
C THR A 38 7.07 5.16 -26.39
N THR A 39 6.81 6.47 -26.49
CA THR A 39 7.42 7.29 -27.55
C THR A 39 8.92 7.50 -27.32
N LEU A 40 9.36 7.61 -26.07
CA LEU A 40 10.77 7.77 -25.72
C LEU A 40 11.57 6.47 -25.90
N ARG A 41 10.96 5.33 -25.55
CA ARG A 41 11.56 3.99 -25.62
C ARG A 41 10.52 2.94 -26.02
N PRO A 42 10.49 2.48 -27.28
CA PRO A 42 9.54 1.46 -27.75
C PRO A 42 9.63 0.14 -26.96
N ALA A 43 10.79 -0.17 -26.36
CA ALA A 43 10.97 -1.31 -25.46
C ALA A 43 10.09 -1.26 -24.21
N PHE A 44 9.48 -0.11 -23.89
CA PHE A 44 8.54 0.03 -22.78
C PHE A 44 7.29 -0.86 -22.94
N LEU A 45 6.84 -1.13 -24.17
CA LEU A 45 5.72 -2.03 -24.46
C LEU A 45 6.14 -3.51 -24.62
N ASN A 46 7.43 -3.83 -24.44
CA ASN A 46 7.85 -5.23 -24.50
C ASN A 46 7.27 -6.00 -23.32
N THR A 47 6.47 -7.04 -23.60
CA THR A 47 5.71 -7.76 -22.61
C THR A 47 6.61 -8.45 -21.58
N GLN A 48 7.60 -9.21 -22.04
CA GLN A 48 8.44 -10.04 -21.16
C GLN A 48 9.49 -9.18 -20.40
N LEU A 49 10.05 -8.16 -21.05
CA LEU A 49 11.12 -7.35 -20.44
C LEU A 49 10.58 -6.23 -19.53
N THR A 50 9.36 -5.75 -19.81
CA THR A 50 8.85 -4.55 -19.14
C THR A 50 7.48 -4.76 -18.52
N LEU A 51 6.48 -5.22 -19.27
CA LEU A 51 5.11 -5.25 -18.78
C LEU A 51 4.88 -6.31 -17.68
N VAL A 52 5.37 -7.54 -17.86
CA VAL A 52 5.22 -8.61 -16.86
C VAL A 52 5.95 -8.26 -15.55
N PRO A 53 7.25 -7.87 -15.56
CA PRO A 53 7.92 -7.43 -14.33
C PRO A 53 7.25 -6.20 -13.68
N MET A 54 6.79 -5.23 -14.48
CA MET A 54 6.10 -4.06 -13.96
C MET A 54 4.75 -4.42 -13.29
N GLN A 55 4.01 -5.39 -13.83
CA GLN A 55 2.77 -5.89 -13.22
C GLN A 55 3.05 -6.61 -11.90
N ALA A 56 4.15 -7.39 -11.81
CA ALA A 56 4.59 -8.01 -10.57
C ALA A 56 4.94 -6.96 -9.51
N ASP A 57 5.70 -5.92 -9.90
CA ASP A 57 6.02 -4.79 -9.02
C ASP A 57 4.76 -4.03 -8.58
N ILE A 58 3.83 -3.74 -9.49
CA ILE A 58 2.52 -3.12 -9.16
C ILE A 58 1.79 -3.98 -8.13
N SER A 59 1.80 -5.29 -8.27
CA SER A 59 1.13 -6.22 -7.34
C SER A 59 1.71 -6.11 -5.93
N VAL A 60 3.04 -6.11 -5.79
CA VAL A 60 3.72 -5.95 -4.49
C VAL A 60 3.43 -4.57 -3.89
N TYR A 61 3.71 -3.51 -4.65
CA TYR A 61 3.60 -2.13 -4.14
C TYR A 61 2.16 -1.66 -3.94
N ALA A 62 1.17 -2.27 -4.60
CA ALA A 62 -0.24 -2.03 -4.28
C ALA A 62 -0.56 -2.51 -2.85
N VAL A 63 -0.08 -3.68 -2.46
CA VAL A 63 -0.26 -4.21 -1.09
C VAL A 63 0.49 -3.34 -0.08
N VAL A 64 1.70 -2.85 -0.42
CA VAL A 64 2.44 -1.87 0.41
C VAL A 64 1.62 -0.59 0.62
N GLY A 65 1.04 -0.04 -0.43
CA GLY A 65 0.16 1.13 -0.35
C GLY A 65 -1.10 0.88 0.48
N LEU A 66 -1.70 -0.31 0.36
CA LEU A 66 -2.85 -0.70 1.19
C LEU A 66 -2.49 -0.85 2.66
N SER A 67 -1.27 -1.31 2.99
CA SER A 67 -0.77 -1.35 4.37
C SER A 67 -0.81 0.05 5.00
N GLN A 68 -0.30 1.04 4.29
CA GLN A 68 -0.31 2.43 4.75
C GLN A 68 -1.72 3.05 4.75
N LEU A 69 -2.54 2.76 3.73
CA LEU A 69 -3.94 3.20 3.65
C LEU A 69 -4.74 2.78 4.89
N ALA A 70 -4.49 1.56 5.42
CA ALA A 70 -5.19 1.06 6.60
C ALA A 70 -5.00 1.95 7.82
N VAL A 71 -3.81 2.51 8.05
CA VAL A 71 -3.54 3.42 9.18
C VAL A 71 -3.87 4.87 8.83
N LEU A 72 -3.67 5.30 7.57
CA LEU A 72 -4.10 6.62 7.10
C LEU A 72 -5.61 6.82 7.24
N SER A 73 -6.42 5.76 7.20
CA SER A 73 -7.85 5.83 7.47
C SER A 73 -8.19 6.46 8.83
N LEU A 74 -7.27 6.35 9.80
CA LEU A 74 -7.33 6.96 11.14
C LEU A 74 -6.61 8.31 11.23
N GLY A 75 -5.92 8.76 10.17
CA GLY A 75 -4.95 9.86 10.25
C GLY A 75 -3.64 9.45 10.94
N HIS A 76 -3.38 8.16 11.07
CA HIS A 76 -2.14 7.62 11.61
C HIS A 76 -1.15 7.29 10.50
N MET A 77 0.13 7.18 10.88
CA MET A 77 1.21 6.79 9.98
C MET A 77 1.93 5.55 10.53
N ASN A 78 2.36 4.64 9.64
CA ASN A 78 3.20 3.50 9.98
C ASN A 78 4.56 3.62 9.29
N MET A 79 5.60 3.96 10.07
CA MET A 79 6.97 4.07 9.55
C MET A 79 7.66 2.71 9.45
N ALA A 80 7.17 1.71 10.19
CA ALA A 80 7.78 0.39 10.26
C ALA A 80 7.28 -0.60 9.19
N VAL A 81 6.55 -0.15 8.15
CA VAL A 81 5.99 -1.03 7.11
C VAL A 81 7.05 -1.94 6.50
N GLY A 82 8.21 -1.38 6.14
CA GLY A 82 9.31 -2.15 5.53
C GLY A 82 9.91 -3.17 6.49
N ARG A 83 10.12 -2.80 7.75
CA ARG A 83 10.69 -3.72 8.76
C ARG A 83 9.71 -4.78 9.22
N MET A 84 8.41 -4.45 9.28
CA MET A 84 7.35 -5.46 9.49
C MET A 84 7.34 -6.46 8.33
N ALA A 85 7.51 -6.01 7.08
CA ALA A 85 7.63 -6.88 5.91
C ALA A 85 8.87 -7.79 6.00
N ALA A 86 10.03 -7.26 6.37
CA ALA A 86 11.27 -8.03 6.55
C ALA A 86 11.13 -9.09 7.67
N MET A 87 10.54 -8.72 8.80
CA MET A 87 10.30 -9.65 9.91
C MET A 87 9.31 -10.76 9.55
N SER A 88 8.28 -10.42 8.76
CA SER A 88 7.33 -11.40 8.23
C SER A 88 7.99 -12.34 7.22
N ALA A 89 8.84 -11.82 6.34
CA ALA A 89 9.63 -12.62 5.41
C ALA A 89 10.58 -13.57 6.15
N PHE A 90 11.25 -13.07 7.22
CA PHE A 90 12.06 -13.92 8.10
C PHE A 90 11.25 -15.08 8.67
N ALA A 91 10.06 -14.80 9.24
CA ALA A 91 9.21 -15.83 9.83
C ALA A 91 8.75 -16.86 8.79
N SER A 92 8.41 -16.43 7.58
CA SER A 92 8.06 -17.34 6.47
C SER A 92 9.24 -18.21 6.07
N GLY A 93 10.43 -17.63 5.92
CA GLY A 93 11.66 -18.35 5.60
C GLY A 93 12.06 -19.35 6.69
N LEU A 94 12.00 -18.94 7.95
CA LEU A 94 12.33 -19.80 9.09
C LEU A 94 11.38 -21.02 9.21
N LEU A 95 10.07 -20.81 9.00
CA LEU A 95 9.09 -21.88 9.02
C LEU A 95 9.36 -22.91 7.92
N HIS A 96 9.74 -22.46 6.72
CA HIS A 96 10.13 -23.36 5.66
C HIS A 96 11.46 -24.06 5.94
N ASP A 97 12.50 -23.32 6.34
CA ASP A 97 13.84 -23.84 6.55
C ASP A 97 13.90 -24.88 7.68
N ARG A 98 13.16 -24.67 8.77
CA ARG A 98 13.20 -25.55 9.95
C ARG A 98 12.14 -26.64 10.00
N LEU A 99 10.99 -26.42 9.36
CA LEU A 99 9.84 -27.30 9.46
C LEU A 99 9.36 -27.83 8.09
N ASP A 100 10.10 -27.58 7.01
CA ASP A 100 9.67 -27.88 5.63
C ASP A 100 8.22 -27.42 5.35
N ALA A 101 7.83 -26.30 5.97
CA ALA A 101 6.46 -25.82 5.89
C ALA A 101 6.04 -25.53 4.45
N PRO A 102 4.86 -26.02 4.01
CA PRO A 102 4.36 -25.72 2.68
C PRO A 102 4.07 -24.23 2.51
N LEU A 103 4.01 -23.77 1.26
CA LEU A 103 3.86 -22.36 0.89
C LEU A 103 2.78 -21.62 1.70
N LEU A 104 1.60 -22.22 1.86
CA LEU A 104 0.48 -21.60 2.58
C LEU A 104 0.74 -21.45 4.08
N VAL A 105 1.46 -22.40 4.70
CA VAL A 105 1.81 -22.33 6.12
C VAL A 105 2.90 -21.28 6.34
N ALA A 106 3.90 -21.22 5.48
CA ALA A 106 4.93 -20.19 5.51
C ALA A 106 4.32 -18.79 5.34
N LEU A 107 3.41 -18.63 4.37
CA LEU A 107 2.65 -17.39 4.17
C LEU A 107 1.85 -17.01 5.44
N ALA A 108 1.05 -17.95 5.97
CA ALA A 108 0.22 -17.70 7.15
C ALA A 108 1.06 -17.28 8.37
N GLY A 109 2.22 -17.91 8.57
CA GLY A 109 3.17 -17.54 9.63
C GLY A 109 3.71 -16.12 9.47
N GLY A 110 4.13 -15.76 8.26
CA GLY A 110 4.55 -14.38 7.96
C GLY A 110 3.44 -13.36 8.19
N LEU A 111 2.22 -13.63 7.70
CA LEU A 111 1.05 -12.78 7.93
C LEU A 111 0.74 -12.61 9.42
N ALA A 112 0.80 -13.69 10.19
CA ALA A 112 0.56 -13.66 11.63
C ALA A 112 1.59 -12.77 12.36
N VAL A 113 2.88 -12.90 12.03
CA VAL A 113 3.94 -12.05 12.61
C VAL A 113 3.73 -10.58 12.23
N GLY A 114 3.44 -10.28 10.97
CA GLY A 114 3.13 -8.92 10.54
C GLY A 114 1.92 -8.33 11.29
N ALA A 115 0.82 -9.09 11.39
CA ALA A 115 -0.38 -8.68 12.12
C ALA A 115 -0.11 -8.45 13.61
N LEU A 116 0.69 -9.30 14.26
CA LEU A 116 1.09 -9.15 15.66
C LEU A 116 1.92 -7.89 15.88
N LEU A 117 2.90 -7.62 15.05
CA LEU A 117 3.72 -6.41 15.15
C LEU A 117 2.88 -5.14 14.96
N GLY A 118 1.97 -5.15 13.98
CA GLY A 118 1.00 -4.08 13.80
C GLY A 118 0.07 -3.92 15.00
N ALA A 119 -0.48 -5.03 15.54
CA ALA A 119 -1.33 -5.01 16.72
C ALA A 119 -0.60 -4.46 17.95
N LEU A 120 0.67 -4.84 18.15
CA LEU A 120 1.52 -4.31 19.24
C LEU A 120 1.70 -2.80 19.11
N ALA A 121 2.03 -2.29 17.90
CA ALA A 121 2.12 -0.86 17.67
C ALA A 121 0.79 -0.15 17.96
N GLY A 122 -0.32 -0.68 17.45
CA GLY A 122 -1.66 -0.14 17.68
C GLY A 122 -2.07 -0.18 19.16
N LEU A 123 -1.67 -1.22 19.89
CA LEU A 123 -1.93 -1.36 21.34
C LEU A 123 -1.18 -0.28 22.14
N VAL A 124 0.10 -0.05 21.82
CA VAL A 124 0.89 1.01 22.45
C VAL A 124 0.25 2.36 22.17
N ILE A 125 -0.04 2.68 20.91
CA ILE A 125 -0.66 3.95 20.48
C ILE A 125 -2.00 4.16 21.21
N SER A 126 -2.87 3.16 21.21
CA SER A 126 -4.23 3.27 21.77
C SER A 126 -4.27 3.38 23.29
N ARG A 127 -3.25 2.86 23.99
CA ARG A 127 -3.19 2.92 25.47
C ARG A 127 -2.45 4.15 25.99
N THR A 128 -1.39 4.56 25.29
CA THR A 128 -0.54 5.68 25.73
C THR A 128 -0.96 7.02 25.19
N GLY A 129 -1.69 7.04 24.06
CA GLY A 129 -2.02 8.28 23.33
C GLY A 129 -0.82 8.93 22.63
N VAL A 130 0.33 8.26 22.58
CA VAL A 130 1.52 8.74 21.86
C VAL A 130 1.26 8.73 20.37
N ASN A 131 1.82 9.71 19.67
CA ASN A 131 1.69 9.83 18.22
C ASN A 131 2.16 8.55 17.50
N SER A 132 1.37 8.07 16.56
CA SER A 132 1.65 6.86 15.78
C SER A 132 2.99 6.92 15.03
N PHE A 133 3.37 8.09 14.53
CA PHE A 133 4.66 8.31 13.90
C PHE A 133 5.82 7.93 14.83
N VAL A 134 5.80 8.42 16.08
CA VAL A 134 6.88 8.18 17.05
C VAL A 134 6.94 6.70 17.44
N VAL A 135 5.79 6.08 17.72
CA VAL A 135 5.73 4.66 18.10
C VAL A 135 6.21 3.76 16.97
N THR A 136 5.76 4.00 15.75
CA THR A 136 6.16 3.16 14.60
C THR A 136 7.58 3.41 14.16
N LEU A 137 8.10 4.63 14.29
CA LEU A 137 9.51 4.93 14.06
C LEU A 137 10.42 4.22 15.08
N ALA A 138 10.06 4.24 16.36
CA ALA A 138 10.77 3.49 17.39
C ALA A 138 10.75 1.98 17.11
N LEU A 139 9.61 1.46 16.66
CA LEU A 139 9.48 0.07 16.25
C LEU A 139 10.34 -0.25 15.01
N ASP A 140 10.42 0.66 14.03
CA ASP A 140 11.27 0.52 12.85
C ASP A 140 12.73 0.32 13.25
N PHE A 141 13.27 1.20 14.10
CA PHE A 141 14.64 1.07 14.61
C PHE A 141 14.88 -0.20 15.41
N ALA A 142 13.93 -0.60 16.26
CA ALA A 142 14.03 -1.85 17.01
C ALA A 142 14.05 -3.07 16.07
N LEU A 143 13.22 -3.07 15.04
CA LEU A 143 13.15 -4.15 14.06
C LEU A 143 14.36 -4.19 13.14
N ILE A 144 15.01 -3.05 12.81
CA ILE A 144 16.27 -3.04 12.06
C ILE A 144 17.32 -3.94 12.76
N GLY A 145 17.56 -3.70 14.05
CA GLY A 145 18.48 -4.50 14.82
C GLY A 145 18.06 -5.95 14.99
N LEU A 146 16.77 -6.16 15.30
CA LEU A 146 16.23 -7.50 15.52
C LEU A 146 16.28 -8.37 14.24
N VAL A 147 15.85 -7.85 13.10
CA VAL A 147 15.90 -8.56 11.81
C VAL A 147 17.34 -8.92 11.46
N SER A 148 18.29 -7.99 11.58
CA SER A 148 19.71 -8.24 11.30
C SER A 148 20.27 -9.34 12.21
N LEU A 149 19.97 -9.29 13.52
CA LEU A 149 20.40 -10.29 14.48
C LEU A 149 19.82 -11.68 14.17
N LEU A 150 18.52 -11.75 13.86
CA LEU A 150 17.87 -13.02 13.57
C LEU A 150 18.42 -13.64 12.29
N TYR A 151 18.58 -12.88 11.21
CA TYR A 151 19.20 -13.43 10.00
C TYR A 151 20.64 -13.89 10.25
N ALA A 152 21.45 -13.13 10.95
CA ALA A 152 22.82 -13.54 11.30
C ALA A 152 22.88 -14.80 12.17
N THR A 153 21.83 -15.06 12.99
CA THR A 153 21.80 -16.22 13.89
C THR A 153 21.25 -17.47 13.23
N PHE A 154 20.27 -17.32 12.35
CA PHE A 154 19.51 -18.44 11.76
C PHE A 154 19.89 -18.77 10.32
N THR A 155 20.69 -17.92 9.66
CA THR A 155 21.15 -18.12 8.29
C THR A 155 22.69 -17.97 8.21
N ASP A 156 23.30 -18.58 7.19
CA ASP A 156 24.75 -18.40 6.92
C ASP A 156 25.08 -17.05 6.27
N GLY A 157 24.15 -16.09 6.34
CA GLY A 157 24.28 -14.78 5.71
C GLY A 157 23.11 -13.89 5.98
N VAL A 158 22.57 -13.27 4.92
CA VAL A 158 21.46 -12.32 5.00
C VAL A 158 20.16 -12.83 4.36
N ALA A 159 20.11 -14.11 4.00
CA ALA A 159 18.94 -14.73 3.34
C ALA A 159 18.85 -16.23 3.60
N PHE A 160 17.64 -16.78 3.53
CA PHE A 160 17.41 -18.23 3.50
C PHE A 160 17.64 -18.76 2.08
N ASN A 161 18.33 -19.90 1.98
CA ASN A 161 18.67 -20.54 0.72
C ASN A 161 17.53 -21.41 0.15
N GLY A 162 16.61 -21.88 1.02
CA GLY A 162 15.46 -22.70 0.65
C GLY A 162 14.22 -21.85 0.35
N LEU A 163 13.45 -22.29 -0.65
CA LEU A 163 12.16 -21.69 -0.98
C LEU A 163 11.05 -22.76 -0.95
N PRO A 164 9.86 -22.45 -0.40
CA PRO A 164 8.72 -23.36 -0.45
C PRO A 164 8.37 -23.76 -1.89
N ALA A 165 7.99 -25.02 -2.08
CA ALA A 165 7.52 -25.50 -3.38
C ALA A 165 6.37 -24.61 -3.90
N GLY A 166 6.42 -24.23 -5.17
CA GLY A 166 5.48 -23.31 -5.80
C GLY A 166 5.83 -21.81 -5.67
N MET A 167 6.79 -21.42 -4.83
CA MET A 167 7.21 -20.02 -4.73
C MET A 167 7.99 -19.59 -5.98
N SER A 168 8.73 -20.47 -6.61
CA SER A 168 9.38 -20.23 -7.90
C SER A 168 8.37 -19.94 -9.01
N ALA A 169 7.26 -20.68 -9.04
CA ALA A 169 6.18 -20.45 -10.01
C ALA A 169 5.55 -19.05 -9.83
N LEU A 170 5.39 -18.55 -8.59
CA LEU A 170 4.91 -17.21 -8.36
C LEU A 170 5.84 -16.14 -8.95
N ARG A 171 7.15 -16.43 -9.06
CA ARG A 171 8.14 -15.51 -9.61
C ARG A 171 8.18 -15.50 -11.13
N THR A 172 8.20 -16.72 -11.73
CA THR A 172 8.53 -16.90 -13.15
C THR A 172 7.33 -17.06 -14.03
N ASP A 173 6.25 -17.66 -13.50
CA ASP A 173 5.14 -18.09 -14.32
C ASP A 173 4.07 -16.99 -14.44
N THR A 174 3.46 -16.98 -15.60
CA THR A 174 2.28 -16.18 -15.93
C THR A 174 1.11 -17.12 -16.21
N PHE A 175 -0.09 -16.58 -16.27
CA PHE A 175 -1.24 -17.39 -16.71
C PHE A 175 -1.12 -17.89 -18.15
N ALA A 176 -0.26 -17.28 -18.96
CA ALA A 176 0.03 -17.74 -20.32
C ALA A 176 0.77 -19.10 -20.34
N ASP A 177 1.47 -19.43 -19.25
CA ASP A 177 2.18 -20.72 -19.13
C ASP A 177 1.24 -21.88 -18.82
N TYR A 178 -0.02 -21.57 -18.44
CA TYR A 178 -1.05 -22.56 -18.11
C TYR A 178 -2.13 -22.57 -19.20
N CYS A 179 -1.92 -23.41 -20.22
CA CYS A 179 -2.88 -23.57 -21.30
C CYS A 179 -3.88 -24.70 -21.02
N ALA A 180 -5.15 -24.48 -21.33
CA ALA A 180 -6.19 -25.52 -21.35
C ALA A 180 -6.56 -25.82 -22.82
N GLY A 181 -5.88 -26.80 -23.41
CA GLY A 181 -5.97 -27.06 -24.83
C GLY A 181 -5.31 -25.94 -25.68
N ASP A 182 -6.04 -25.43 -26.65
CA ASP A 182 -5.55 -24.37 -27.55
C ASP A 182 -5.70 -22.94 -26.95
N VAL A 183 -6.28 -22.81 -25.75
CA VAL A 183 -6.49 -21.51 -25.10
C VAL A 183 -5.49 -21.34 -23.98
N CYS A 184 -4.54 -20.41 -24.19
CA CYS A 184 -3.59 -19.98 -23.15
C CYS A 184 -4.12 -18.76 -22.42
N GLY A 185 -3.76 -18.62 -21.14
CA GLY A 185 -4.13 -17.47 -20.32
C GLY A 185 -3.41 -16.18 -20.77
N PRO A 186 -3.77 -15.04 -20.18
CA PRO A 186 -3.08 -13.76 -20.43
C PRO A 186 -1.68 -13.75 -19.79
N GLU A 187 -0.78 -12.94 -20.32
CA GLU A 187 0.57 -12.71 -19.76
C GLU A 187 0.49 -11.85 -18.47
N ILE A 188 -0.13 -12.38 -17.43
CA ILE A 188 -0.29 -11.76 -16.12
C ILE A 188 0.47 -12.63 -15.09
N PRO A 189 1.37 -12.04 -14.27
CA PRO A 189 2.14 -12.80 -13.28
C PRO A 189 1.22 -13.39 -12.20
N LEU A 190 1.55 -14.57 -11.70
CA LEU A 190 0.78 -15.27 -10.66
C LEU A 190 0.72 -14.51 -9.32
N LEU A 191 1.54 -13.48 -9.13
CA LEU A 191 1.46 -12.56 -7.98
C LEU A 191 0.22 -11.64 -8.04
N ALA A 192 -0.27 -11.32 -9.24
CA ALA A 192 -1.35 -10.35 -9.43
C ALA A 192 -2.69 -10.76 -8.79
N PRO A 193 -3.17 -12.02 -8.88
CA PRO A 193 -4.37 -12.46 -8.18
C PRO A 193 -4.29 -12.31 -6.67
N ILE A 194 -3.13 -12.57 -6.06
CA ILE A 194 -2.94 -12.45 -4.61
C ILE A 194 -3.09 -10.98 -4.19
N ALA A 195 -2.46 -10.08 -4.93
CA ALA A 195 -2.63 -8.64 -4.73
C ALA A 195 -4.07 -8.19 -4.97
N LEU A 196 -4.74 -8.72 -6.00
CA LEU A 196 -6.14 -8.42 -6.29
C LEU A 196 -7.06 -8.86 -5.15
N ILE A 197 -6.85 -10.04 -4.58
CA ILE A 197 -7.60 -10.51 -3.39
C ILE A 197 -7.40 -9.54 -2.22
N ALA A 198 -6.17 -9.06 -1.97
CA ALA A 198 -5.91 -8.08 -0.94
C ALA A 198 -6.62 -6.74 -1.20
N VAL A 199 -6.57 -6.24 -2.45
CA VAL A 199 -7.27 -5.01 -2.88
C VAL A 199 -8.77 -5.14 -2.68
N LEU A 200 -9.37 -6.24 -3.13
CA LEU A 200 -10.80 -6.51 -2.97
C LEU A 200 -11.16 -6.66 -1.49
N GLY A 201 -10.38 -7.41 -0.72
CA GLY A 201 -10.61 -7.60 0.72
C GLY A 201 -10.61 -6.27 1.48
N VAL A 202 -9.61 -5.42 1.25
CA VAL A 202 -9.53 -4.08 1.87
C VAL A 202 -10.67 -3.18 1.36
N GLY A 203 -10.97 -3.24 0.06
CA GLY A 203 -12.09 -2.50 -0.54
C GLY A 203 -13.43 -2.86 0.07
N LEU A 204 -13.72 -4.15 0.22
CA LEU A 204 -14.94 -4.67 0.84
C LEU A 204 -14.99 -4.30 2.33
N LEU A 205 -13.85 -4.39 3.03
CA LEU A 205 -13.76 -4.02 4.44
C LEU A 205 -14.19 -2.57 4.67
N PHE A 206 -13.62 -1.61 3.93
CA PHE A 206 -13.97 -0.20 4.11
C PHE A 206 -15.35 0.17 3.57
N ARG A 207 -15.83 -0.51 2.51
CA ARG A 207 -17.13 -0.18 1.88
C ARG A 207 -18.31 -0.80 2.60
N TRP A 208 -18.23 -2.08 3.03
CA TRP A 208 -19.39 -2.84 3.49
C TRP A 208 -19.29 -3.30 4.94
N SER A 209 -18.09 -3.43 5.52
CA SER A 209 -18.00 -3.92 6.89
C SER A 209 -18.32 -2.83 7.92
N ARG A 210 -18.84 -3.25 9.07
CA ARG A 210 -19.05 -2.38 10.23
C ARG A 210 -17.71 -1.83 10.74
N VAL A 211 -16.69 -2.69 10.80
CA VAL A 211 -15.35 -2.34 11.28
C VAL A 211 -14.73 -1.22 10.42
N GLY A 212 -14.78 -1.36 9.10
CA GLY A 212 -14.23 -0.34 8.19
C GLY A 212 -14.91 1.02 8.34
N ARG A 213 -16.25 1.04 8.46
CA ARG A 213 -16.99 2.29 8.68
C ARG A 213 -16.63 2.94 10.02
N GLU A 214 -16.55 2.15 11.11
CA GLU A 214 -16.19 2.66 12.43
C GLU A 214 -14.74 3.18 12.48
N VAL A 215 -13.81 2.55 11.73
CA VAL A 215 -12.43 3.05 11.55
C VAL A 215 -12.45 4.41 10.87
N LEU A 216 -13.21 4.58 9.78
CA LEU A 216 -13.33 5.87 9.10
C LEU A 216 -13.97 6.95 9.98
N MET A 217 -15.02 6.62 10.74
CA MET A 217 -15.64 7.53 11.71
C MET A 217 -14.64 7.94 12.79
N THR A 218 -13.84 6.99 13.29
CA THR A 218 -12.76 7.26 14.26
C THR A 218 -11.72 8.23 13.67
N GLY A 219 -11.33 8.03 12.42
CA GLY A 219 -10.38 8.90 11.73
C GLY A 219 -10.93 10.31 11.45
N ALA A 220 -12.22 10.42 11.16
CA ALA A 220 -12.86 11.71 10.92
C ALA A 220 -12.96 12.55 12.22
N ASN A 221 -13.37 11.92 13.31
CA ASN A 221 -13.41 12.56 14.64
C ASN A 221 -13.49 11.49 15.75
N ALA A 222 -12.35 11.20 16.37
CA ALA A 222 -12.24 10.17 17.40
C ALA A 222 -13.16 10.44 18.61
N LYS A 223 -13.32 11.73 19.02
CA LYS A 223 -14.16 12.08 20.16
C LYS A 223 -15.64 11.87 19.87
N ALA A 224 -16.11 12.27 18.69
CA ALA A 224 -17.49 12.05 18.27
C ALA A 224 -17.79 10.53 18.10
N ALA A 225 -16.83 9.77 17.56
CA ALA A 225 -16.94 8.32 17.46
C ALA A 225 -17.06 7.64 18.83
N GLU A 226 -16.28 8.05 19.83
CA GLU A 226 -16.35 7.55 21.19
C GLU A 226 -17.70 7.86 21.84
N LEU A 227 -18.22 9.08 21.69
CA LEU A 227 -19.55 9.49 22.18
C LEU A 227 -20.68 8.70 21.49
N SER A 228 -20.46 8.23 20.27
CA SER A 228 -21.39 7.36 19.53
C SER A 228 -21.27 5.87 19.91
N GLY A 229 -20.47 5.54 20.93
CA GLY A 229 -20.30 4.16 21.41
C GLY A 229 -19.34 3.30 20.59
N ILE A 230 -18.54 3.91 19.67
CA ILE A 230 -17.52 3.18 18.91
C ILE A 230 -16.32 2.91 19.84
N PRO A 231 -15.80 1.67 19.90
CA PRO A 231 -14.64 1.34 20.71
C PRO A 231 -13.34 1.81 20.01
N VAL A 232 -13.08 3.11 20.04
CA VAL A 232 -11.99 3.81 19.33
C VAL A 232 -10.65 3.11 19.56
N ARG A 233 -10.28 2.79 20.79
CA ARG A 233 -9.02 2.11 21.13
C ARG A 233 -8.84 0.81 20.36
N TRP A 234 -9.91 0.01 20.28
CA TRP A 234 -9.88 -1.27 19.58
C TRP A 234 -9.80 -1.09 18.07
N ARG A 235 -10.44 -0.04 17.52
CA ARG A 235 -10.35 0.29 16.08
C ARG A 235 -8.93 0.71 15.68
N VAL A 236 -8.23 1.42 16.57
CA VAL A 236 -6.80 1.75 16.36
C VAL A 236 -5.95 0.47 16.28
N VAL A 237 -6.13 -0.46 17.22
CA VAL A 237 -5.40 -1.74 17.20
C VAL A 237 -5.69 -2.53 15.92
N GLN A 238 -6.95 -2.61 15.50
CA GLN A 238 -7.35 -3.35 14.30
C GLN A 238 -6.78 -2.75 13.01
N ALA A 239 -6.78 -1.43 12.88
CA ALA A 239 -6.22 -0.76 11.71
C ALA A 239 -4.69 -0.97 11.61
N HIS A 240 -3.99 -0.88 12.74
CA HIS A 240 -2.55 -1.17 12.78
C HIS A 240 -2.24 -2.66 12.57
N ALA A 241 -3.06 -3.59 13.10
CA ALA A 241 -2.94 -5.02 12.83
C ALA A 241 -3.14 -5.34 11.35
N LEU A 242 -4.13 -4.72 10.69
CA LEU A 242 -4.36 -4.84 9.25
C LEU A 242 -3.17 -4.28 8.46
N SER A 243 -2.63 -3.13 8.87
CA SER A 243 -1.43 -2.57 8.27
C SER A 243 -0.25 -3.54 8.35
N GLY A 244 0.01 -4.11 9.52
CA GLY A 244 1.08 -5.09 9.71
C GLY A 244 0.86 -6.38 8.92
N LEU A 245 -0.39 -6.88 8.86
CA LEU A 245 -0.75 -8.05 8.05
C LEU A 245 -0.45 -7.80 6.55
N LEU A 246 -0.87 -6.64 6.02
CA LEU A 246 -0.61 -6.28 4.63
C LEU A 246 0.88 -6.03 4.37
N ALA A 247 1.62 -5.45 5.33
CA ALA A 247 3.07 -5.36 5.26
C ALA A 247 3.72 -6.75 5.18
N GLY A 248 3.24 -7.71 5.98
CA GLY A 248 3.68 -9.11 5.93
C GLY A 248 3.38 -9.76 4.57
N LEU A 249 2.20 -9.55 4.02
CA LEU A 249 1.86 -10.02 2.68
C LEU A 249 2.78 -9.41 1.63
N ALA A 250 3.03 -8.10 1.68
CA ALA A 250 3.94 -7.44 0.76
C ALA A 250 5.38 -7.97 0.87
N GLY A 251 5.85 -8.26 2.09
CA GLY A 251 7.15 -8.89 2.33
C GLY A 251 7.25 -10.29 1.71
N PHE A 252 6.22 -11.10 1.85
CA PHE A 252 6.14 -12.42 1.23
C PHE A 252 6.11 -12.32 -0.32
N LEU A 253 5.28 -11.44 -0.88
CA LEU A 253 5.20 -11.23 -2.33
C LEU A 253 6.52 -10.71 -2.91
N LEU A 254 7.20 -9.79 -2.22
CA LEU A 254 8.51 -9.30 -2.66
C LEU A 254 9.57 -10.40 -2.57
N SER A 255 9.53 -11.23 -1.52
CA SER A 255 10.42 -12.40 -1.39
C SER A 255 10.19 -13.42 -2.50
N ALA A 256 8.91 -13.65 -2.88
CA ALA A 256 8.57 -14.46 -4.03
C ALA A 256 9.11 -13.86 -5.34
N ASN A 257 8.91 -12.58 -5.57
CA ASN A 257 9.40 -11.86 -6.75
C ASN A 257 10.93 -11.86 -6.85
N ASN A 258 11.64 -11.70 -5.72
CA ASN A 258 13.10 -11.73 -5.67
C ASN A 258 13.68 -13.16 -5.67
N GLY A 259 12.87 -14.17 -5.36
CA GLY A 259 13.30 -15.55 -5.22
C GLY A 259 14.14 -15.81 -3.98
N SER A 260 13.96 -15.04 -2.90
CA SER A 260 14.65 -15.25 -1.62
C SER A 260 13.97 -14.53 -0.47
N PHE A 261 14.00 -15.13 0.71
CA PHE A 261 13.68 -14.45 1.96
C PHE A 261 14.94 -13.80 2.52
N SER A 262 15.09 -12.49 2.39
CA SER A 262 16.30 -11.76 2.78
C SER A 262 16.01 -10.63 3.75
N ALA A 263 17.05 -10.24 4.52
CA ALA A 263 16.98 -9.17 5.50
C ALA A 263 16.66 -7.79 4.88
N GLY A 264 17.02 -7.58 3.60
CA GLY A 264 16.76 -6.34 2.85
C GLY A 264 15.35 -6.22 2.29
N VAL A 265 14.48 -7.23 2.49
CA VAL A 265 13.06 -7.14 2.09
C VAL A 265 12.41 -5.93 2.77
N GLY A 266 11.81 -5.06 1.98
CA GLY A 266 11.09 -3.89 2.48
C GLY A 266 11.91 -2.64 2.73
N ASP A 267 13.24 -2.63 2.54
CA ASP A 267 14.10 -1.44 2.71
C ASP A 267 13.63 -0.23 1.88
N GLY A 268 13.03 -0.48 0.72
CA GLY A 268 12.50 0.54 -0.16
C GLY A 268 11.00 0.83 0.01
N PHE A 269 10.31 0.28 1.01
CA PHE A 269 8.85 0.38 1.10
C PHE A 269 8.33 1.70 1.65
N LEU A 270 9.14 2.44 2.42
CA LEU A 270 8.67 3.62 3.15
C LEU A 270 8.03 4.66 2.22
N LEU A 271 8.77 5.19 1.26
CA LEU A 271 8.27 6.23 0.34
C LEU A 271 7.09 5.74 -0.53
N PRO A 272 7.18 4.59 -1.21
CA PRO A 272 6.06 4.08 -1.99
C PRO A 272 4.80 3.80 -1.17
N SER A 273 4.93 3.41 0.11
CA SER A 273 3.78 3.16 0.97
C SER A 273 2.91 4.40 1.17
N PHE A 274 3.51 5.58 1.29
CA PHE A 274 2.81 6.87 1.39
C PHE A 274 2.36 7.40 0.05
N LEU A 275 3.26 7.32 -0.95
CA LEU A 275 3.02 7.94 -2.24
C LEU A 275 1.77 7.39 -2.93
N ALA A 276 1.59 6.08 -2.90
CA ALA A 276 0.47 5.42 -3.56
C ALA A 276 -0.91 5.87 -3.03
N PRO A 277 -1.22 5.78 -1.71
CA PRO A 277 -2.51 6.21 -1.20
C PRO A 277 -2.72 7.73 -1.27
N VAL A 278 -1.67 8.55 -1.10
CA VAL A 278 -1.77 10.01 -1.17
C VAL A 278 -2.06 10.47 -2.60
N LEU A 279 -1.32 9.98 -3.59
CA LEU A 279 -1.65 10.21 -5.00
C LEU A 279 -3.05 9.71 -5.35
N GLY A 280 -3.47 8.60 -4.73
CA GLY A 280 -4.79 8.01 -4.89
C GLY A 280 -5.94 8.81 -4.25
N GLY A 281 -5.65 9.92 -3.55
CA GLY A 281 -6.65 10.76 -2.90
C GLY A 281 -7.12 10.25 -1.53
N THR A 282 -6.32 9.44 -0.84
CA THR A 282 -6.54 9.11 0.57
C THR A 282 -6.09 10.28 1.44
N LEU A 283 -6.95 10.73 2.37
CA LEU A 283 -6.65 11.88 3.22
C LEU A 283 -5.62 11.52 4.30
N LEU A 284 -4.59 12.35 4.46
CA LEU A 284 -3.59 12.21 5.52
C LEU A 284 -4.16 12.49 6.93
N VAL A 285 -5.22 13.28 7.00
CA VAL A 285 -5.90 13.61 8.27
C VAL A 285 -6.85 12.51 8.75
N GLY A 286 -7.11 11.49 7.94
CA GLY A 286 -8.03 10.40 8.24
C GLY A 286 -9.47 10.65 7.79
N GLY A 287 -10.33 9.68 8.04
CA GLY A 287 -11.77 9.74 7.77
C GLY A 287 -12.19 9.38 6.36
N ALA A 288 -11.28 9.38 5.38
CA ALA A 288 -11.58 8.98 4.01
C ALA A 288 -10.43 8.21 3.37
N VAL A 289 -10.77 7.17 2.62
CA VAL A 289 -9.81 6.32 1.90
C VAL A 289 -10.24 6.06 0.46
N SER A 290 -9.27 5.87 -0.41
CA SER A 290 -9.49 5.53 -1.81
C SER A 290 -8.67 4.31 -2.23
N VAL A 291 -9.23 3.11 -2.04
CA VAL A 291 -8.54 1.86 -2.39
C VAL A 291 -8.18 1.80 -3.88
N LEU A 292 -9.14 2.08 -4.76
CA LEU A 292 -8.87 2.14 -6.21
C LEU A 292 -7.88 3.24 -6.57
N GLY A 293 -7.97 4.40 -5.89
CA GLY A 293 -7.00 5.47 -6.06
C GLY A 293 -5.59 5.02 -5.66
N THR A 294 -5.44 4.28 -4.57
CA THR A 294 -4.13 3.74 -4.14
C THR A 294 -3.54 2.79 -5.19
N VAL A 295 -4.35 1.92 -5.80
CA VAL A 295 -3.89 1.04 -6.88
C VAL A 295 -3.45 1.86 -8.11
N LEU A 296 -4.22 2.88 -8.49
CA LEU A 296 -3.85 3.78 -9.60
C LEU A 296 -2.57 4.59 -9.26
N GLY A 297 -2.46 5.09 -8.03
CA GLY A 297 -1.25 5.77 -7.55
C GLY A 297 -0.02 4.86 -7.60
N THR A 298 -0.17 3.60 -7.21
CA THR A 298 0.90 2.59 -7.35
C THR A 298 1.27 2.38 -8.82
N ALA A 299 0.28 2.20 -9.70
CA ALA A 299 0.54 2.01 -11.13
C ALA A 299 1.30 3.19 -11.73
N ILE A 300 0.90 4.43 -11.41
CA ILE A 300 1.60 5.65 -11.84
C ILE A 300 3.05 5.63 -11.36
N THR A 301 3.27 5.34 -10.08
CA THR A 301 4.62 5.31 -9.50
C THR A 301 5.51 4.25 -10.18
N GLN A 302 4.97 3.05 -10.43
CA GLN A 302 5.73 1.98 -11.08
C GLN A 302 6.00 2.26 -12.56
N VAL A 303 5.06 2.90 -13.28
CA VAL A 303 5.28 3.36 -14.66
C VAL A 303 6.41 4.39 -14.70
N ILE A 304 6.43 5.36 -13.78
CA ILE A 304 7.52 6.35 -13.68
C ILE A 304 8.84 5.64 -13.38
N TYR A 305 8.86 4.77 -12.36
CA TYR A 305 10.06 4.04 -11.96
C TYR A 305 10.64 3.21 -13.12
N LYS A 306 9.80 2.41 -13.78
CA LYS A 306 10.19 1.56 -14.89
C LYS A 306 10.61 2.36 -16.13
N GLY A 307 9.88 3.44 -16.43
CA GLY A 307 10.20 4.34 -17.54
C GLY A 307 11.56 5.03 -17.38
N LEU A 308 11.83 5.58 -16.19
CA LEU A 308 13.11 6.20 -15.88
C LEU A 308 14.27 5.17 -15.88
N ASN A 309 14.02 3.95 -15.37
CA ASN A 309 15.00 2.86 -15.40
C ASN A 309 15.38 2.49 -16.85
N LEU A 310 14.41 2.40 -17.77
CA LEU A 310 14.67 2.16 -19.19
C LEU A 310 15.42 3.30 -19.88
N LEU A 311 15.32 4.51 -19.35
CA LEU A 311 16.13 5.66 -19.78
C LEU A 311 17.53 5.68 -19.16
N GLN A 312 17.88 4.64 -18.38
CA GLN A 312 19.17 4.43 -17.72
C GLN A 312 19.51 5.47 -16.64
N PHE A 313 18.49 6.07 -16.00
CA PHE A 313 18.72 6.86 -14.79
C PHE A 313 19.24 5.99 -13.65
N GLN A 314 20.16 6.52 -12.86
CA GLN A 314 20.73 5.80 -11.71
C GLN A 314 19.71 5.66 -10.57
N VAL A 315 19.88 4.64 -9.72
CA VAL A 315 18.92 4.34 -8.62
C VAL A 315 18.76 5.53 -7.66
N ASP A 316 19.80 6.30 -7.43
CA ASP A 316 19.73 7.47 -6.55
C ASP A 316 18.98 8.65 -7.20
N GLU A 317 19.11 8.81 -8.51
CA GLU A 317 18.31 9.76 -9.28
C GLU A 317 16.83 9.40 -9.26
N LEU A 318 16.50 8.09 -9.33
CA LEU A 318 15.12 7.61 -9.22
C LEU A 318 14.49 8.02 -7.88
N LYS A 319 15.23 7.90 -6.77
CA LYS A 319 14.75 8.32 -5.43
C LYS A 319 14.48 9.83 -5.38
N LEU A 320 15.34 10.64 -6.03
CA LEU A 320 15.14 12.08 -6.14
C LEU A 320 13.83 12.41 -6.89
N TYR A 321 13.60 11.80 -8.05
CA TYR A 321 12.38 12.03 -8.83
C TYR A 321 11.13 11.60 -8.09
N ILE A 322 11.15 10.44 -7.41
CA ILE A 322 10.04 9.98 -6.58
C ILE A 322 9.76 10.96 -5.44
N GLY A 323 10.80 11.47 -4.78
CA GLY A 323 10.67 12.49 -3.74
C GLY A 323 10.07 13.79 -4.26
N LEU A 324 10.49 14.27 -5.44
CA LEU A 324 9.93 15.45 -6.10
C LEU A 324 8.46 15.25 -6.50
N VAL A 325 8.10 14.08 -7.04
CA VAL A 325 6.71 13.74 -7.36
C VAL A 325 5.84 13.74 -6.10
N LEU A 326 6.35 13.20 -4.99
CA LEU A 326 5.64 13.22 -3.71
C LEU A 326 5.42 14.65 -3.20
N LEU A 327 6.45 15.49 -3.23
CA LEU A 327 6.34 16.89 -2.83
C LEU A 327 5.35 17.65 -3.71
N ALA A 328 5.39 17.43 -5.03
CA ALA A 328 4.45 18.03 -5.97
C ALA A 328 3.02 17.57 -5.69
N ALA A 329 2.80 16.28 -5.45
CA ALA A 329 1.49 15.72 -5.14
C ALA A 329 0.91 16.33 -3.85
N LEU A 330 1.70 16.37 -2.78
CA LEU A 330 1.29 16.96 -1.50
C LEU A 330 0.99 18.47 -1.63
N SER A 331 1.83 19.19 -2.37
CA SER A 331 1.66 20.62 -2.62
C SER A 331 0.40 20.92 -3.43
N LEU A 332 0.12 20.11 -4.46
CA LEU A 332 -1.09 20.23 -5.28
C LEU A 332 -2.35 19.90 -4.48
N ASP A 333 -2.32 18.88 -3.64
CA ASP A 333 -3.44 18.53 -2.77
C ASP A 333 -3.77 19.69 -1.83
N ARG A 334 -2.77 20.23 -1.14
CA ARG A 334 -2.94 21.40 -0.26
C ARG A 334 -3.45 22.62 -1.02
N LEU A 335 -2.92 22.88 -2.22
CA LEU A 335 -3.35 24.01 -3.05
C LEU A 335 -4.82 23.86 -3.47
N ARG A 336 -5.27 22.65 -3.84
CA ARG A 336 -6.67 22.37 -4.17
C ARG A 336 -7.59 22.66 -2.98
N HIS A 337 -7.23 22.22 -1.77
CA HIS A 337 -8.00 22.50 -0.55
C HIS A 337 -8.10 24.00 -0.28
N VAL A 338 -6.99 24.74 -0.32
CA VAL A 338 -6.98 26.18 -0.11
C VAL A 338 -7.82 26.93 -1.16
N LEU A 339 -7.77 26.48 -2.43
CA LEU A 339 -8.58 27.07 -3.49
C LEU A 339 -10.07 26.74 -3.36
N ALA A 340 -10.42 25.54 -2.90
CA ALA A 340 -11.80 25.15 -2.61
C ALA A 340 -12.39 25.97 -1.45
N GLU A 341 -11.66 26.11 -0.36
CA GLU A 341 -12.04 26.97 0.78
C GLU A 341 -12.29 28.42 0.35
N ARG A 342 -11.40 28.99 -0.49
CA ARG A 342 -11.57 30.36 -1.02
C ARG A 342 -12.79 30.52 -1.93
N ARG A 343 -13.27 29.43 -2.57
CA ARG A 343 -14.45 29.44 -3.44
C ARG A 343 -15.74 29.10 -2.71
N GLY A 344 -15.70 28.90 -1.37
CA GLY A 344 -16.87 28.59 -0.55
C GLY A 344 -17.51 27.22 -0.87
N VAL A 345 -16.77 26.31 -1.51
CA VAL A 345 -17.21 24.93 -1.77
C VAL A 345 -16.70 24.08 -0.61
N PRO A 346 -17.59 23.44 0.19
CA PRO A 346 -17.13 22.50 1.23
C PRO A 346 -16.35 21.35 0.57
N ALA A 347 -15.15 21.08 1.09
CA ALA A 347 -14.24 20.06 0.62
C ALA A 347 -14.74 18.64 0.95
#